data_935ae9c7432237e2fec605762f183613
#
_entry.id   935ae9c7432237e2fec605762f183613
#
_cell.length_a   1.000
_cell.length_b   1.000
_cell.length_c   1.000
_cell.angle_alpha   90.00
_cell.angle_beta   90.00
_cell.angle_gamma   90.00
#
_symmetry.space_group_name_H-M   'P 1'
#
loop_
_entity.id
_entity.type
_entity.pdbx_description
1 polymer ?
#
loop_
_entity_poly.entity_id
_entity_poly.type
_entity_poly.pdbx_seq_one_letter_code
_entity_poly.pdbx_strand_id
1 'polypeptide(L)'
;ISIPDYQRIYCWEEKNVRRLLDDILNAEGAYRMGAIILHHHDNVFDIIDGQQRLVTLSLILRKLGYDGSPLLKLSFASKEAMHYVAYNRFIIDNFINANVLTGRHEKVKFLLRNLQFSVLILNTDQIDLAYTFFSNENSRGKSLSDFDLLKAHHLRFITDDMQAGHLAKSWDKMLSDANLHYDNDIDKPYYRSLGLYIFRLRKWMGNEDWDDFAKYKIKDEYEAAPVIDEIPPFGEQFSYKESIQGGTHFFAFVKRFEYKYHLFVQTDEFKSIHKLDNRTHWWFRDVIETFLFAYYLKFGVDYLSEALLAISRIVLQFRFDYKKADYSRLLRQAGDSGIIYMIDCATSPTFALAEMEKK
;
A
#
# COMPACT_ATOMS: atom_id res chain seq x y z
N ILE A 1 -10.45 -17.08 -17.75
CA ILE A 1 -9.28 -16.46 -17.09
C ILE A 1 -9.72 -15.14 -16.48
N SER A 2 -9.33 -14.88 -15.24
CA SER A 2 -9.68 -13.66 -14.49
C SER A 2 -8.46 -13.12 -13.73
N ILE A 3 -8.59 -11.90 -13.26
CA ILE A 3 -7.64 -11.29 -12.35
C ILE A 3 -8.38 -11.15 -11.02
N PRO A 4 -7.96 -11.87 -9.96
CA PRO A 4 -8.65 -11.81 -8.68
C PRO A 4 -8.49 -10.45 -8.01
N ASP A 5 -9.45 -10.07 -7.19
CA ASP A 5 -9.53 -8.75 -6.55
C ASP A 5 -8.39 -8.46 -5.57
N TYR A 6 -7.70 -9.48 -5.06
CA TYR A 6 -6.53 -9.29 -4.21
C TYR A 6 -5.26 -8.93 -4.98
N GLN A 7 -5.24 -9.12 -6.31
CA GLN A 7 -4.11 -8.70 -7.13
C GLN A 7 -3.93 -7.19 -7.09
N ARG A 8 -2.67 -6.76 -7.22
CA ARG A 8 -2.40 -5.34 -7.41
C ARG A 8 -2.95 -4.86 -8.74
N ILE A 9 -3.23 -3.57 -8.83
CA ILE A 9 -3.65 -2.93 -10.07
C ILE A 9 -2.57 -3.07 -11.17
N TYR A 10 -2.99 -2.94 -12.43
CA TYR A 10 -2.04 -2.82 -13.53
C TYR A 10 -1.23 -1.53 -13.40
N CYS A 11 0.11 -1.64 -13.33
CA CYS A 11 0.99 -0.54 -12.99
C CYS A 11 2.38 -0.60 -13.68
N TRP A 12 2.53 -1.33 -14.79
CA TRP A 12 3.78 -1.33 -15.55
C TRP A 12 4.09 0.06 -16.12
N GLU A 13 5.35 0.46 -15.96
CA GLU A 13 5.89 1.70 -16.49
C GLU A 13 6.40 1.52 -17.91
N GLU A 14 6.61 2.61 -18.64
CA GLU A 14 7.09 2.62 -20.02
C GLU A 14 8.32 1.74 -20.24
N LYS A 15 9.29 1.78 -19.32
CA LYS A 15 10.51 0.95 -19.44
C LYS A 15 10.23 -0.55 -19.51
N ASN A 16 9.22 -1.03 -18.77
CA ASN A 16 8.83 -2.44 -18.77
C ASN A 16 8.16 -2.82 -20.09
N VAL A 17 7.28 -1.95 -20.58
CA VAL A 17 6.57 -2.14 -21.85
C VAL A 17 7.53 -2.12 -23.03
N ARG A 18 8.42 -1.13 -23.10
CA ARG A 18 9.43 -1.03 -24.17
C ARG A 18 10.34 -2.25 -24.20
N ARG A 19 10.84 -2.67 -23.05
CA ARG A 19 11.67 -3.87 -22.95
C ARG A 19 10.94 -5.10 -23.49
N LEU A 20 9.67 -5.31 -23.11
CA LEU A 20 8.90 -6.43 -23.61
C LEU A 20 8.68 -6.33 -25.13
N LEU A 21 8.38 -5.14 -25.66
CA LEU A 21 8.22 -4.90 -27.10
C LEU A 21 9.51 -5.25 -27.86
N ASP A 22 10.65 -4.74 -27.39
CA ASP A 22 11.97 -5.03 -28.00
C ASP A 22 12.24 -6.53 -27.98
N ASP A 23 12.05 -7.19 -26.85
CA ASP A 23 12.32 -8.61 -26.68
C ASP A 23 11.48 -9.48 -27.65
N ILE A 24 10.14 -9.27 -27.70
CA ILE A 24 9.26 -10.15 -28.48
C ILE A 24 9.20 -9.80 -29.98
N LEU A 25 9.40 -8.53 -30.33
CA LEU A 25 9.36 -8.13 -31.75
C LEU A 25 10.69 -8.42 -32.47
N ASN A 26 11.79 -8.51 -31.76
CA ASN A 26 13.11 -8.89 -32.30
C ASN A 26 13.42 -10.39 -32.15
N ALA A 27 12.54 -11.16 -31.53
CA ALA A 27 12.73 -12.60 -31.40
C ALA A 27 12.71 -13.28 -32.78
N GLU A 28 13.71 -14.11 -33.05
CA GLU A 28 13.83 -14.89 -34.30
C GLU A 28 13.30 -16.33 -34.16
N GLY A 29 12.99 -16.76 -32.93
CA GLY A 29 12.53 -18.11 -32.61
C GLY A 29 11.71 -18.16 -31.33
N ALA A 30 11.72 -19.29 -30.65
CA ALA A 30 11.01 -19.46 -29.37
C ALA A 30 11.53 -18.49 -28.32
N TYR A 31 10.63 -17.70 -27.72
CA TYR A 31 10.94 -16.74 -26.68
C TYR A 31 10.24 -17.13 -25.37
N ARG A 32 11.04 -17.25 -24.30
CA ARG A 32 10.53 -17.61 -22.96
C ARG A 32 10.05 -16.38 -22.21
N MET A 33 8.73 -16.29 -22.03
CA MET A 33 8.05 -15.21 -21.30
C MET A 33 8.16 -15.33 -19.78
N GLY A 34 8.73 -16.44 -19.28
CA GLY A 34 8.82 -16.74 -17.84
C GLY A 34 7.63 -17.56 -17.33
N ALA A 35 7.54 -17.67 -16.00
CA ALA A 35 6.46 -18.40 -15.35
C ALA A 35 5.21 -17.55 -15.22
N ILE A 36 4.06 -18.20 -15.27
CA ILE A 36 2.77 -17.68 -14.80
C ILE A 36 2.19 -18.69 -13.81
N ILE A 37 1.49 -18.19 -12.81
CA ILE A 37 0.84 -19.02 -11.79
C ILE A 37 -0.65 -18.76 -11.87
N LEU A 38 -1.42 -19.83 -12.00
CA LEU A 38 -2.87 -19.80 -12.09
C LEU A 38 -3.47 -20.59 -10.94
N HIS A 39 -4.53 -20.10 -10.35
CA HIS A 39 -5.37 -20.84 -9.40
C HIS A 39 -6.67 -21.24 -10.12
N HIS A 40 -6.97 -22.52 -10.12
CA HIS A 40 -8.14 -23.08 -10.78
C HIS A 40 -9.26 -23.36 -9.75
N HIS A 41 -10.40 -22.69 -9.92
CA HIS A 41 -11.61 -22.93 -9.14
C HIS A 41 -12.84 -22.66 -10.04
N ASP A 42 -13.94 -23.34 -9.82
CA ASP A 42 -15.25 -23.14 -10.47
C ASP A 42 -15.16 -22.93 -12.01
N ASN A 43 -14.30 -23.70 -12.68
CA ASN A 43 -14.00 -23.56 -14.12
C ASN A 43 -13.38 -22.19 -14.52
N VAL A 44 -12.86 -21.44 -13.58
CA VAL A 44 -12.12 -20.20 -13.80
C VAL A 44 -10.65 -20.39 -13.45
N PHE A 45 -9.77 -19.73 -14.18
CA PHE A 45 -8.35 -19.61 -13.86
C PHE A 45 -8.03 -18.19 -13.44
N ASP A 46 -7.73 -17.99 -12.17
CA ASP A 46 -7.25 -16.74 -11.63
C ASP A 46 -5.76 -16.59 -11.81
N ILE A 47 -5.33 -15.45 -12.30
CA ILE A 47 -3.91 -15.14 -12.47
C ILE A 47 -3.32 -14.75 -11.11
N ILE A 48 -2.44 -15.62 -10.56
CA ILE A 48 -1.73 -15.35 -9.31
C ILE A 48 -0.40 -14.62 -9.58
N ASP A 49 0.33 -15.01 -10.62
CA ASP A 49 1.49 -14.28 -11.12
C ASP A 49 1.48 -14.18 -12.63
N GLY A 50 2.12 -13.13 -13.15
CA GLY A 50 2.21 -12.85 -14.58
C GLY A 50 1.17 -11.87 -15.12
N GLN A 51 0.29 -11.32 -14.29
CA GLN A 51 -0.77 -10.38 -14.67
C GLN A 51 -0.25 -9.24 -15.55
N GLN A 52 0.77 -8.53 -15.12
CA GLN A 52 1.32 -7.38 -15.83
C GLN A 52 1.79 -7.76 -17.25
N ARG A 53 2.48 -8.88 -17.35
CA ARG A 53 2.98 -9.42 -18.63
C ARG A 53 1.85 -9.82 -19.57
N LEU A 54 0.85 -10.53 -19.06
CA LEU A 54 -0.29 -11.00 -19.85
C LEU A 54 -1.19 -9.87 -20.34
N VAL A 55 -1.45 -8.87 -19.49
CA VAL A 55 -2.22 -7.67 -19.87
C VAL A 55 -1.47 -6.90 -20.96
N THR A 56 -0.17 -6.62 -20.77
CA THR A 56 0.64 -5.89 -21.76
C THR A 56 0.73 -6.68 -23.08
N LEU A 57 0.95 -7.99 -23.04
CA LEU A 57 0.95 -8.83 -24.24
C LEU A 57 -0.40 -8.75 -24.96
N SER A 58 -1.51 -8.76 -24.24
CA SER A 58 -2.85 -8.62 -24.82
C SER A 58 -3.04 -7.29 -25.56
N LEU A 59 -2.52 -6.20 -24.98
CA LEU A 59 -2.54 -4.87 -25.63
C LEU A 59 -1.67 -4.85 -26.89
N ILE A 60 -0.49 -5.48 -26.87
CA ILE A 60 0.41 -5.60 -28.03
C ILE A 60 -0.26 -6.40 -29.14
N LEU A 61 -0.80 -7.58 -28.84
CA LEU A 61 -1.50 -8.42 -29.79
C LEU A 61 -2.69 -7.71 -30.44
N ARG A 62 -3.48 -6.99 -29.63
CA ARG A 62 -4.59 -6.15 -30.14
C ARG A 62 -4.11 -5.11 -31.14
N LYS A 63 -3.02 -4.41 -30.83
CA LYS A 63 -2.46 -3.41 -31.75
C LYS A 63 -1.97 -4.02 -33.06
N LEU A 64 -1.51 -5.26 -33.01
CA LEU A 64 -1.14 -6.02 -34.22
C LEU A 64 -2.35 -6.59 -34.99
N GLY A 65 -3.58 -6.46 -34.46
CA GLY A 65 -4.82 -6.90 -35.11
C GLY A 65 -5.40 -8.22 -34.57
N TYR A 66 -5.02 -8.65 -33.35
CA TYR A 66 -5.57 -9.84 -32.69
C TYR A 66 -6.38 -9.46 -31.44
N ASP A 67 -7.70 -9.64 -31.53
CA ASP A 67 -8.65 -9.30 -30.44
C ASP A 67 -9.11 -10.53 -29.62
N GLY A 68 -8.49 -11.69 -29.81
CA GLY A 68 -8.91 -12.95 -29.20
C GLY A 68 -8.55 -13.11 -27.71
N SER A 69 -7.84 -12.16 -27.10
CA SER A 69 -7.48 -12.26 -25.67
C SER A 69 -8.67 -11.94 -24.77
N PRO A 70 -9.04 -12.84 -23.82
CA PRO A 70 -10.09 -12.59 -22.84
C PRO A 70 -9.75 -11.43 -21.89
N LEU A 71 -8.46 -11.14 -21.67
CA LEU A 71 -8.02 -10.04 -20.81
C LEU A 71 -8.36 -8.66 -21.35
N LEU A 72 -8.65 -8.53 -22.66
CA LEU A 72 -9.11 -7.28 -23.27
C LEU A 72 -10.54 -6.89 -22.85
N LYS A 73 -11.30 -7.82 -22.30
CA LYS A 73 -12.67 -7.60 -21.81
C LYS A 73 -12.71 -7.18 -20.34
N LEU A 74 -11.58 -7.22 -19.64
CA LEU A 74 -11.52 -6.84 -18.24
C LEU A 74 -11.67 -5.33 -18.08
N SER A 75 -12.49 -4.91 -17.13
CA SER A 75 -12.61 -3.52 -16.72
C SER A 75 -11.71 -3.26 -15.51
N PHE A 76 -10.92 -2.20 -15.58
CA PHE A 76 -10.11 -1.75 -14.46
C PHE A 76 -10.91 -0.73 -13.65
N ALA A 77 -11.21 -1.03 -12.39
CA ALA A 77 -11.99 -0.14 -11.53
C ALA A 77 -11.18 1.07 -11.02
N SER A 78 -9.86 0.93 -10.93
CA SER A 78 -8.96 1.98 -10.46
C SER A 78 -8.63 2.99 -11.56
N LYS A 79 -8.75 4.30 -11.25
CA LYS A 79 -8.32 5.39 -12.14
C LYS A 79 -6.83 5.28 -12.49
N GLU A 80 -6.02 4.85 -11.54
CA GLU A 80 -4.58 4.65 -11.73
C GLU A 80 -4.31 3.53 -12.73
N ALA A 81 -4.97 2.37 -12.59
CA ALA A 81 -4.85 1.28 -13.56
C ALA A 81 -5.29 1.72 -14.97
N MET A 82 -6.40 2.45 -15.06
CA MET A 82 -6.87 3.00 -16.34
C MET A 82 -5.86 3.96 -16.97
N HIS A 83 -5.20 4.79 -16.14
CA HIS A 83 -4.14 5.68 -16.59
C HIS A 83 -2.95 4.89 -17.17
N TYR A 84 -2.43 3.89 -16.43
CA TYR A 84 -1.33 3.05 -16.92
C TYR A 84 -1.69 2.27 -18.17
N VAL A 85 -2.90 1.72 -18.25
CA VAL A 85 -3.37 1.02 -19.46
C VAL A 85 -3.44 1.97 -20.65
N ALA A 86 -4.02 3.17 -20.48
CA ALA A 86 -4.11 4.16 -21.55
C ALA A 86 -2.74 4.65 -22.01
N TYR A 87 -1.85 4.98 -21.05
CA TYR A 87 -0.50 5.41 -21.34
C TYR A 87 0.32 4.32 -22.04
N ASN A 88 0.29 3.10 -21.53
CA ASN A 88 1.02 2.00 -22.13
C ASN A 88 0.47 1.61 -23.51
N ARG A 89 -0.84 1.75 -23.72
CA ARG A 89 -1.43 1.62 -25.05
C ARG A 89 -0.87 2.65 -26.02
N PHE A 90 -0.73 3.91 -25.61
CA PHE A 90 -0.10 4.96 -26.42
C PHE A 90 1.36 4.61 -26.76
N ILE A 91 2.14 4.12 -25.78
CA ILE A 91 3.53 3.68 -26.01
C ILE A 91 3.59 2.53 -27.02
N ILE A 92 2.74 1.50 -26.85
CA ILE A 92 2.63 0.35 -27.75
C ILE A 92 2.25 0.79 -29.17
N ASP A 93 1.27 1.68 -29.27
CA ASP A 93 0.79 2.20 -30.57
C ASP A 93 1.91 2.91 -31.33
N ASN A 94 2.65 3.79 -30.67
CA ASN A 94 3.77 4.53 -31.28
C ASN A 94 4.90 3.59 -31.67
N PHE A 95 5.28 2.65 -30.79
CA PHE A 95 6.35 1.71 -31.06
C PHE A 95 6.04 0.80 -32.26
N ILE A 96 4.85 0.21 -32.32
CA ILE A 96 4.44 -0.68 -33.39
C ILE A 96 4.30 0.09 -34.71
N ASN A 97 3.75 1.29 -34.70
CA ASN A 97 3.65 2.11 -35.90
C ASN A 97 5.02 2.49 -36.47
N ALA A 98 6.04 2.69 -35.62
CA ALA A 98 7.39 3.01 -36.05
C ALA A 98 8.17 1.79 -36.56
N ASN A 99 7.97 0.61 -35.96
CA ASN A 99 8.83 -0.57 -36.18
C ASN A 99 8.15 -1.71 -36.95
N VAL A 100 6.81 -1.74 -37.05
CA VAL A 100 6.06 -2.79 -37.72
C VAL A 100 5.15 -2.16 -38.79
N LEU A 101 5.76 -1.76 -39.91
CA LEU A 101 5.06 -1.09 -41.01
C LEU A 101 4.20 -2.05 -41.84
N THR A 102 4.67 -3.28 -42.01
CA THR A 102 4.02 -4.34 -42.80
C THR A 102 4.04 -5.67 -42.05
N GLY A 103 3.25 -6.65 -42.50
CA GLY A 103 3.31 -8.02 -41.98
C GLY A 103 2.79 -8.23 -40.56
N ARG A 104 1.92 -7.35 -40.06
CA ARG A 104 1.35 -7.46 -38.69
C ARG A 104 0.69 -8.79 -38.41
N HIS A 105 -0.06 -9.32 -39.37
CA HIS A 105 -0.73 -10.61 -39.26
C HIS A 105 0.26 -11.78 -39.11
N GLU A 106 1.33 -11.76 -39.87
CA GLU A 106 2.39 -12.77 -39.78
C GLU A 106 3.12 -12.64 -38.45
N LYS A 107 3.33 -11.42 -37.93
CA LYS A 107 3.91 -11.20 -36.61
C LYS A 107 3.02 -11.74 -35.50
N VAL A 108 1.70 -11.57 -35.58
CA VAL A 108 0.75 -12.20 -34.64
C VAL A 108 0.88 -13.72 -34.66
N LYS A 109 0.87 -14.33 -35.84
CA LYS A 109 1.06 -15.79 -35.96
C LYS A 109 2.38 -16.27 -35.37
N PHE A 110 3.44 -15.50 -35.62
CA PHE A 110 4.76 -15.81 -35.06
C PHE A 110 4.73 -15.75 -33.53
N LEU A 111 4.19 -14.66 -32.93
CA LEU A 111 4.11 -14.51 -31.47
C LEU A 111 3.28 -15.62 -30.82
N LEU A 112 2.09 -15.94 -31.37
CA LEU A 112 1.22 -16.99 -30.82
C LEU A 112 1.85 -18.39 -30.88
N ARG A 113 2.78 -18.63 -31.82
CA ARG A 113 3.47 -19.92 -31.96
C ARG A 113 4.75 -20.02 -31.14
N ASN A 114 5.44 -18.90 -30.93
CA ASN A 114 6.80 -18.89 -30.41
C ASN A 114 6.93 -18.37 -28.99
N LEU A 115 5.91 -17.65 -28.46
CA LEU A 115 5.93 -17.27 -27.06
C LEU A 115 5.65 -18.47 -26.16
N GLN A 116 6.55 -18.74 -25.22
CA GLN A 116 6.48 -19.87 -24.30
C GLN A 116 6.36 -19.40 -22.87
N PHE A 117 5.40 -19.97 -22.15
CA PHE A 117 5.21 -19.77 -20.71
C PHE A 117 5.42 -21.07 -19.96
N SER A 118 6.06 -21.00 -18.81
CA SER A 118 5.98 -22.06 -17.81
C SER A 118 4.73 -21.82 -16.98
N VAL A 119 3.77 -22.74 -17.02
CA VAL A 119 2.48 -22.55 -16.33
C VAL A 119 2.42 -23.48 -15.11
N LEU A 120 2.26 -22.89 -13.92
CA LEU A 120 1.92 -23.61 -12.70
C LEU A 120 0.42 -23.43 -12.44
N ILE A 121 -0.30 -24.53 -12.30
CA ILE A 121 -1.73 -24.52 -11.96
C ILE A 121 -1.90 -25.07 -10.55
N LEU A 122 -2.49 -24.26 -9.68
CA LEU A 122 -2.91 -24.63 -8.33
C LEU A 122 -4.39 -24.97 -8.34
N ASN A 123 -4.78 -26.02 -7.62
CA ASN A 123 -6.18 -26.44 -7.52
C ASN A 123 -6.94 -25.68 -6.43
N THR A 124 -8.24 -25.82 -6.39
CA THR A 124 -9.18 -25.12 -5.49
C THR A 124 -8.79 -25.21 -4.01
N ASP A 125 -8.28 -26.35 -3.55
CA ASP A 125 -7.85 -26.60 -2.18
C ASP A 125 -6.50 -25.97 -1.81
N GLN A 126 -5.81 -25.36 -2.76
CA GLN A 126 -4.46 -24.82 -2.61
C GLN A 126 -4.43 -23.27 -2.55
N ILE A 127 -5.50 -22.65 -2.10
CA ILE A 127 -5.61 -21.18 -2.06
C ILE A 127 -4.51 -20.54 -1.19
N ASP A 128 -4.17 -21.12 -0.04
CA ASP A 128 -3.09 -20.62 0.82
C ASP A 128 -1.72 -20.69 0.13
N LEU A 129 -1.52 -21.72 -0.70
CA LEU A 129 -0.31 -21.84 -1.51
C LEU A 129 -0.28 -20.75 -2.59
N ALA A 130 -1.43 -20.41 -3.18
CA ALA A 130 -1.55 -19.31 -4.14
C ALA A 130 -1.13 -17.97 -3.50
N TYR A 131 -1.59 -17.68 -2.29
CA TYR A 131 -1.17 -16.48 -1.53
C TYR A 131 0.32 -16.51 -1.17
N THR A 132 0.86 -17.67 -0.84
CA THR A 132 2.29 -17.83 -0.57
C THR A 132 3.13 -17.52 -1.81
N PHE A 133 2.74 -18.06 -2.97
CA PHE A 133 3.39 -17.71 -4.23
C PHE A 133 3.24 -16.24 -4.59
N PHE A 134 2.05 -15.66 -4.41
CA PHE A 134 1.83 -14.25 -4.62
C PHE A 134 2.79 -13.38 -3.79
N SER A 135 3.00 -13.74 -2.52
CA SER A 135 3.90 -13.01 -1.63
C SER A 135 5.38 -13.18 -1.98
N ASN A 136 5.80 -14.35 -2.48
CA ASN A 136 7.22 -14.71 -2.64
C ASN A 136 7.78 -14.45 -4.05
N GLU A 137 6.97 -14.58 -5.11
CA GLU A 137 7.47 -14.60 -6.51
C GLU A 137 7.72 -13.22 -7.14
N ASN A 138 7.47 -12.13 -6.42
CA ASN A 138 7.58 -10.78 -6.99
C ASN A 138 9.01 -10.22 -7.17
N SER A 139 10.03 -11.09 -7.23
CA SER A 139 11.44 -10.69 -7.32
C SER A 139 11.92 -10.25 -8.72
N ARG A 140 11.15 -10.48 -9.79
CA ARG A 140 11.57 -10.25 -11.19
C ARG A 140 10.91 -9.08 -11.92
N GLY A 141 10.06 -8.30 -11.23
CA GLY A 141 9.32 -7.16 -11.79
C GLY A 141 9.33 -5.95 -10.86
N LYS A 142 8.29 -5.11 -10.94
CA LYS A 142 8.02 -4.12 -9.88
C LYS A 142 7.60 -4.90 -8.64
N SER A 143 8.38 -4.80 -7.56
CA SER A 143 8.08 -5.47 -6.28
C SER A 143 6.68 -5.07 -5.78
N LEU A 144 6.00 -6.00 -5.10
CA LEU A 144 4.80 -5.67 -4.35
C LEU A 144 5.15 -4.73 -3.20
N SER A 145 4.27 -3.76 -2.95
CA SER A 145 4.34 -2.97 -1.73
C SER A 145 3.79 -3.77 -0.55
N ASP A 146 4.16 -3.39 0.66
CA ASP A 146 3.57 -3.96 1.87
C ASP A 146 2.04 -3.82 1.87
N PHE A 147 1.51 -2.76 1.27
CA PHE A 147 0.06 -2.54 1.16
C PHE A 147 -0.62 -3.51 0.18
N ASP A 148 0.05 -3.90 -0.92
CA ASP A 148 -0.44 -4.96 -1.81
C ASP A 148 -0.49 -6.31 -1.07
N LEU A 149 0.55 -6.61 -0.29
CA LEU A 149 0.66 -7.83 0.49
C LEU A 149 -0.40 -7.88 1.61
N LEU A 150 -0.62 -6.77 2.31
CA LEU A 150 -1.66 -6.65 3.35
C LEU A 150 -3.06 -6.83 2.76
N LYS A 151 -3.35 -6.21 1.61
CA LYS A 151 -4.61 -6.42 0.90
C LYS A 151 -4.86 -7.91 0.67
N ALA A 152 -3.90 -8.60 0.05
CA ALA A 152 -4.02 -10.01 -0.25
C ALA A 152 -4.15 -10.86 1.02
N HIS A 153 -3.31 -10.58 2.03
CA HIS A 153 -3.32 -11.30 3.31
C HIS A 153 -4.69 -11.25 3.98
N HIS A 154 -5.31 -10.08 4.04
CA HIS A 154 -6.59 -9.94 4.74
C HIS A 154 -7.80 -10.40 3.91
N LEU A 155 -7.77 -10.25 2.58
CA LEU A 155 -8.87 -10.71 1.73
C LEU A 155 -9.04 -12.23 1.76
N ARG A 156 -7.97 -13.00 1.94
CA ARG A 156 -8.06 -14.48 2.03
C ARG A 156 -8.95 -15.00 3.16
N PHE A 157 -9.18 -14.18 4.20
CA PHE A 157 -10.03 -14.54 5.34
C PHE A 157 -11.51 -14.19 5.11
N ILE A 158 -11.89 -13.64 3.97
CA ILE A 158 -13.24 -13.23 3.66
C ILE A 158 -13.83 -14.25 2.70
N THR A 159 -14.83 -14.99 3.16
CA THR A 159 -15.48 -16.07 2.41
C THR A 159 -16.58 -15.59 1.47
N ASP A 160 -17.11 -14.38 1.67
CA ASP A 160 -18.10 -13.77 0.78
C ASP A 160 -17.40 -12.99 -0.34
N ASP A 161 -17.47 -13.52 -1.56
CA ASP A 161 -16.83 -12.94 -2.74
C ASP A 161 -17.31 -11.51 -3.05
N MET A 162 -18.60 -11.21 -2.82
CA MET A 162 -19.11 -9.85 -3.04
C MET A 162 -18.52 -8.87 -2.03
N GLN A 163 -18.43 -9.27 -0.77
CA GLN A 163 -17.79 -8.48 0.28
C GLN A 163 -16.30 -8.29 0.01
N ALA A 164 -15.60 -9.37 -0.33
CA ALA A 164 -14.17 -9.33 -0.69
C ALA A 164 -13.92 -8.36 -1.86
N GLY A 165 -14.70 -8.46 -2.94
CA GLY A 165 -14.60 -7.57 -4.09
C GLY A 165 -14.91 -6.11 -3.75
N HIS A 166 -15.88 -5.84 -2.87
CA HIS A 166 -16.17 -4.48 -2.41
C HIS A 166 -15.02 -3.88 -1.60
N LEU A 167 -14.46 -4.65 -0.67
CA LEU A 167 -13.33 -4.21 0.18
C LEU A 167 -12.06 -4.02 -0.64
N ALA A 168 -11.78 -4.90 -1.60
CA ALA A 168 -10.66 -4.76 -2.52
C ALA A 168 -10.75 -3.46 -3.34
N LYS A 169 -11.92 -3.17 -3.91
CA LYS A 169 -12.15 -1.92 -4.66
C LYS A 169 -12.03 -0.67 -3.79
N SER A 170 -12.52 -0.74 -2.55
CA SER A 170 -12.39 0.36 -1.59
C SER A 170 -10.94 0.62 -1.23
N TRP A 171 -10.15 -0.44 -1.04
CA TRP A 171 -8.72 -0.37 -0.79
C TRP A 171 -7.97 0.24 -1.97
N ASP A 172 -8.18 -0.26 -3.18
CA ASP A 172 -7.52 0.26 -4.39
C ASP A 172 -7.88 1.72 -4.66
N LYS A 173 -9.12 2.11 -4.36
CA LYS A 173 -9.55 3.51 -4.45
C LYS A 173 -8.80 4.38 -3.44
N MET A 174 -8.68 3.95 -2.20
CA MET A 174 -7.94 4.65 -1.15
C MET A 174 -6.49 4.89 -1.57
N LEU A 175 -5.83 3.86 -2.10
CA LEU A 175 -4.45 3.95 -2.57
C LEU A 175 -4.32 4.87 -3.80
N SER A 176 -5.26 4.81 -4.75
CA SER A 176 -5.20 5.60 -5.98
C SER A 176 -5.56 7.07 -5.78
N ASP A 177 -6.51 7.38 -4.94
CA ASP A 177 -6.87 8.78 -4.61
C ASP A 177 -5.69 9.50 -3.94
N ALA A 178 -4.87 8.76 -3.19
CA ALA A 178 -3.63 9.26 -2.63
C ALA A 178 -2.53 9.52 -3.66
N ASN A 179 -2.47 8.74 -4.74
CA ASN A 179 -1.41 8.82 -5.75
C ASN A 179 -1.53 10.05 -6.70
N LEU A 180 -2.70 10.64 -6.81
CA LEU A 180 -2.95 11.73 -7.78
C LEU A 180 -2.32 13.09 -7.40
N HIS A 181 -1.85 13.26 -6.17
CA HIS A 181 -1.43 14.57 -5.64
C HIS A 181 -0.04 14.62 -5.00
N TYR A 182 0.72 13.52 -5.02
CA TYR A 182 1.99 13.44 -4.31
C TYR A 182 3.11 12.86 -5.20
N ASP A 183 4.21 13.57 -5.28
CA ASP A 183 5.38 13.17 -6.09
C ASP A 183 6.17 12.03 -5.44
N ASN A 184 6.05 11.84 -4.12
CA ASN A 184 6.75 10.81 -3.35
C ASN A 184 5.79 9.89 -2.60
N ASP A 185 6.11 8.59 -2.54
CA ASP A 185 5.32 7.60 -1.79
C ASP A 185 5.19 7.94 -0.30
N ILE A 186 6.22 8.55 0.28
CA ILE A 186 6.27 8.94 1.71
C ILE A 186 5.21 10.00 2.06
N ASP A 187 4.81 10.84 1.10
CA ASP A 187 3.85 11.91 1.32
C ASP A 187 2.39 11.47 1.11
N LYS A 188 2.17 10.24 0.67
CA LYS A 188 0.82 9.72 0.46
C LYS A 188 0.07 9.55 1.79
N PRO A 189 -1.22 9.94 1.87
CA PRO A 189 -2.00 9.89 3.11
C PRO A 189 -1.98 8.53 3.82
N TYR A 190 -2.18 7.42 3.10
CA TYR A 190 -2.17 6.08 3.70
C TYR A 190 -0.78 5.68 4.20
N TYR A 191 0.29 6.14 3.56
CA TYR A 191 1.64 5.89 4.05
C TYR A 191 1.90 6.65 5.34
N ARG A 192 1.44 7.88 5.47
CA ARG A 192 1.58 8.67 6.69
C ARG A 192 0.69 8.15 7.81
N SER A 193 -0.56 7.82 7.53
CA SER A 193 -1.49 7.32 8.55
C SER A 193 -1.10 5.93 9.04
N LEU A 194 -1.21 4.92 8.21
CA LEU A 194 -0.94 3.52 8.58
C LEU A 194 0.55 3.19 8.63
N GLY A 195 1.29 3.62 7.62
CA GLY A 195 2.69 3.26 7.44
C GLY A 195 3.66 4.02 8.32
N LEU A 196 3.23 5.15 8.89
CA LEU A 196 4.09 5.98 9.72
C LEU A 196 3.49 6.22 11.11
N TYR A 197 2.39 6.98 11.22
CA TYR A 197 1.90 7.40 12.53
C TYR A 197 1.34 6.24 13.35
N ILE A 198 0.37 5.50 12.83
CA ILE A 198 -0.22 4.35 13.54
C ILE A 198 0.83 3.28 13.82
N PHE A 199 1.70 3.00 12.87
CA PHE A 199 2.77 2.03 13.05
C PHE A 199 3.72 2.44 14.18
N ARG A 200 4.17 3.69 14.22
CA ARG A 200 4.99 4.23 15.34
C ARG A 200 4.25 4.15 16.68
N LEU A 201 2.98 4.55 16.70
CA LEU A 201 2.18 4.52 17.91
C LEU A 201 2.08 3.11 18.48
N ARG A 202 1.85 2.12 17.63
CA ARG A 202 1.78 0.72 18.04
C ARG A 202 3.11 0.22 18.61
N LYS A 203 4.22 0.48 17.92
CA LYS A 203 5.56 0.10 18.34
C LYS A 203 5.94 0.75 19.68
N TRP A 204 5.76 2.05 19.80
CA TRP A 204 6.10 2.78 21.03
C TRP A 204 5.22 2.38 22.23
N MET A 205 3.94 2.06 22.01
CA MET A 205 3.09 1.51 23.08
C MET A 205 3.51 0.11 23.51
N GLY A 206 4.03 -0.69 22.59
CA GLY A 206 4.58 -2.02 22.87
C GLY A 206 5.97 -1.99 23.53
N ASN A 207 6.56 -0.81 23.77
CA ASN A 207 7.96 -0.62 24.15
C ASN A 207 8.94 -1.27 23.14
N GLU A 208 8.56 -1.27 21.87
CA GLU A 208 9.42 -1.76 20.80
C GLU A 208 10.19 -0.59 20.16
N ASP A 209 11.46 -0.85 19.85
CA ASP A 209 12.29 0.14 19.15
C ASP A 209 11.73 0.42 17.78
N TRP A 210 11.61 1.71 17.48
CA TRP A 210 11.39 2.20 16.14
C TRP A 210 12.69 2.79 15.59
N ASP A 211 13.18 2.22 14.51
CA ASP A 211 14.26 2.79 13.72
C ASP A 211 13.80 3.03 12.25
N ASP A 212 14.65 3.65 11.45
CA ASP A 212 14.34 3.89 10.03
C ASP A 212 14.12 2.60 9.22
N PHE A 213 14.59 1.45 9.71
CA PHE A 213 14.37 0.15 9.06
C PHE A 213 13.01 -0.45 9.41
N ALA A 214 12.38 -0.02 10.49
CA ALA A 214 11.06 -0.51 10.88
C ALA A 214 9.97 -0.20 9.83
N LYS A 215 10.13 0.88 9.08
CA LYS A 215 9.22 1.23 7.96
C LYS A 215 9.10 0.15 6.88
N TYR A 216 10.05 -0.76 6.80
CA TYR A 216 10.01 -1.89 5.86
C TYR A 216 9.34 -3.15 6.42
N LYS A 217 8.81 -3.06 7.65
CA LYS A 217 8.10 -4.16 8.34
C LYS A 217 6.63 -3.83 8.63
N ILE A 218 6.05 -2.91 7.83
CA ILE A 218 4.66 -2.51 7.98
C ILE A 218 3.74 -3.72 7.81
N LYS A 219 4.03 -4.60 6.84
CA LYS A 219 3.33 -5.85 6.63
C LYS A 219 3.28 -6.69 7.91
N ASP A 220 4.42 -6.93 8.55
CA ASP A 220 4.52 -7.78 9.72
C ASP A 220 3.68 -7.26 10.90
N GLU A 221 3.57 -5.94 11.06
CA GLU A 221 2.77 -5.32 12.12
C GLU A 221 1.26 -5.52 11.95
N TYR A 222 0.80 -5.52 10.70
CA TYR A 222 -0.61 -5.63 10.37
C TYR A 222 -1.00 -7.01 9.83
N GLU A 223 -0.07 -7.92 9.64
CA GLU A 223 -0.29 -9.33 9.31
C GLU A 223 -0.78 -10.07 10.56
N ALA A 224 -1.98 -9.84 10.89
CA ALA A 224 -2.52 -10.07 12.19
C ALA A 224 -2.83 -11.51 12.59
N ALA A 225 -3.21 -11.59 13.83
CA ALA A 225 -3.80 -12.68 14.58
C ALA A 225 -4.94 -13.41 13.85
N PRO A 226 -5.26 -14.65 14.24
CA PRO A 226 -6.32 -15.43 13.62
C PRO A 226 -7.66 -14.68 13.63
N VAL A 227 -8.44 -14.88 12.58
CA VAL A 227 -9.80 -14.36 12.46
C VAL A 227 -10.65 -14.97 13.57
N ILE A 228 -11.30 -14.12 14.34
CA ILE A 228 -12.35 -14.52 15.29
C ILE A 228 -13.62 -13.83 14.83
N ASP A 229 -14.51 -14.56 14.17
CA ASP A 229 -15.75 -14.03 13.57
C ASP A 229 -16.67 -13.34 14.57
N GLU A 230 -16.54 -13.67 15.85
CA GLU A 230 -17.39 -13.21 16.95
C GLU A 230 -16.90 -11.92 17.61
N ILE A 231 -15.74 -11.39 17.25
CA ILE A 231 -15.26 -10.14 17.84
C ILE A 231 -15.89 -8.95 17.11
N PRO A 232 -16.65 -8.13 17.84
CA PRO A 232 -17.27 -6.96 17.23
C PRO A 232 -16.22 -5.98 16.70
N PRO A 233 -16.56 -5.19 15.68
CA PRO A 233 -15.68 -4.14 15.18
C PRO A 233 -15.31 -3.19 16.32
N PHE A 234 -14.12 -2.57 16.19
CA PHE A 234 -13.57 -1.63 17.16
C PHE A 234 -14.64 -0.70 17.75
N GLY A 235 -14.64 -0.56 19.07
CA GLY A 235 -15.44 0.43 19.76
C GLY A 235 -15.11 1.87 19.34
N GLU A 236 -15.83 2.86 19.85
CA GLU A 236 -15.56 4.26 19.56
C GLU A 236 -14.21 4.74 20.11
N GLN A 237 -13.72 4.11 21.16
CA GLN A 237 -12.42 4.42 21.77
C GLN A 237 -11.29 3.70 21.05
N PHE A 238 -10.23 4.47 20.78
CA PHE A 238 -9.03 3.95 20.15
C PHE A 238 -8.07 3.41 21.21
N SER A 239 -7.61 2.18 21.06
CA SER A 239 -6.50 1.62 21.81
C SER A 239 -5.33 1.29 20.88
N TYR A 240 -4.16 1.83 21.19
CA TYR A 240 -2.94 1.53 20.43
C TYR A 240 -2.51 0.06 20.55
N LYS A 241 -2.94 -0.63 21.62
CA LYS A 241 -2.60 -2.03 21.90
C LYS A 241 -3.59 -3.02 21.30
N GLU A 242 -4.65 -2.53 20.67
CA GLU A 242 -5.69 -3.40 20.14
C GLU A 242 -5.12 -4.35 19.09
N SER A 243 -5.37 -5.65 19.28
CA SER A 243 -4.95 -6.65 18.31
C SER A 243 -5.78 -6.52 17.04
N ILE A 244 -5.10 -6.51 15.90
CA ILE A 244 -5.75 -6.46 14.60
C ILE A 244 -6.03 -7.89 14.17
N GLN A 245 -7.30 -8.15 13.82
CA GLN A 245 -7.71 -9.44 13.27
C GLN A 245 -7.71 -9.39 11.75
N GLY A 246 -7.54 -10.55 11.13
CA GLY A 246 -7.61 -10.69 9.69
C GLY A 246 -8.99 -10.34 9.12
N GLY A 247 -9.07 -10.20 7.83
CA GLY A 247 -10.34 -10.01 7.13
C GLY A 247 -10.98 -8.65 7.36
N THR A 248 -12.30 -8.64 7.55
CA THR A 248 -13.13 -7.43 7.64
C THR A 248 -12.71 -6.48 8.77
N HIS A 249 -12.20 -7.02 9.86
CA HIS A 249 -11.74 -6.26 11.00
C HIS A 249 -10.58 -5.32 10.63
N PHE A 250 -9.59 -5.83 9.89
CA PHE A 250 -8.49 -5.00 9.38
C PHE A 250 -8.99 -3.87 8.47
N PHE A 251 -9.87 -4.18 7.52
CA PHE A 251 -10.39 -3.15 6.62
C PHE A 251 -11.22 -2.09 7.35
N ALA A 252 -11.97 -2.47 8.40
CA ALA A 252 -12.67 -1.52 9.26
C ALA A 252 -11.70 -0.63 10.04
N PHE A 253 -10.62 -1.21 10.58
CA PHE A 253 -9.53 -0.50 11.24
C PHE A 253 -8.92 0.55 10.32
N VAL A 254 -8.51 0.14 9.12
CA VAL A 254 -7.91 1.04 8.13
C VAL A 254 -8.85 2.18 7.78
N LYS A 255 -10.09 1.86 7.43
CA LYS A 255 -11.11 2.87 7.06
C LYS A 255 -11.29 3.91 8.16
N ARG A 256 -11.31 3.48 9.43
CA ARG A 256 -11.43 4.39 10.58
C ARG A 256 -10.24 5.33 10.70
N PHE A 257 -9.02 4.81 10.58
CA PHE A 257 -7.82 5.65 10.72
C PHE A 257 -7.63 6.58 9.55
N GLU A 258 -7.89 6.14 8.33
CA GLU A 258 -7.89 7.02 7.16
C GLU A 258 -8.89 8.16 7.31
N TYR A 259 -10.11 7.88 7.76
CA TYR A 259 -11.10 8.91 8.04
C TYR A 259 -10.61 9.91 9.11
N LYS A 260 -10.07 9.42 10.23
CA LYS A 260 -9.50 10.26 11.28
C LYS A 260 -8.32 11.10 10.80
N TYR A 261 -7.45 10.51 9.99
CA TYR A 261 -6.33 11.20 9.38
C TYR A 261 -6.79 12.33 8.45
N HIS A 262 -7.78 12.08 7.60
CA HIS A 262 -8.34 13.13 6.74
C HIS A 262 -8.92 14.31 7.51
N LEU A 263 -9.54 14.07 8.65
CA LEU A 263 -10.01 15.15 9.52
C LEU A 263 -8.83 15.87 10.20
N PHE A 264 -7.84 15.12 10.68
CA PHE A 264 -6.66 15.66 11.35
C PHE A 264 -5.88 16.64 10.46
N VAL A 265 -5.62 16.29 9.19
CA VAL A 265 -4.88 17.15 8.26
C VAL A 265 -5.63 18.44 7.90
N GLN A 266 -6.93 18.53 8.21
CA GLN A 266 -7.71 19.76 8.03
C GLN A 266 -7.58 20.72 9.21
N THR A 267 -7.05 20.29 10.36
CA THR A 267 -6.87 21.14 11.54
C THR A 267 -5.86 22.25 11.27
N ASP A 268 -6.03 23.38 11.94
CA ASP A 268 -5.11 24.52 11.79
C ASP A 268 -3.75 24.22 12.42
N GLU A 269 -3.72 23.40 13.46
CA GLU A 269 -2.52 22.91 14.12
C GLU A 269 -1.65 22.10 13.15
N PHE A 270 -2.21 21.12 12.45
CA PHE A 270 -1.48 20.35 11.44
C PHE A 270 -0.96 21.26 10.32
N LYS A 271 -1.80 22.13 9.79
CA LYS A 271 -1.42 23.09 8.74
C LYS A 271 -0.32 24.05 9.19
N SER A 272 -0.32 24.45 10.47
CA SER A 272 0.70 25.35 11.03
C SER A 272 2.07 24.69 11.07
N ILE A 273 2.13 23.41 11.47
CA ILE A 273 3.38 22.63 11.47
C ILE A 273 3.92 22.48 10.04
N HIS A 274 3.06 22.19 9.07
CA HIS A 274 3.44 22.04 7.68
C HIS A 274 3.92 23.32 6.99
N LYS A 275 3.62 24.48 7.52
CA LYS A 275 4.15 25.77 7.00
C LYS A 275 5.60 26.03 7.43
N LEU A 276 6.12 25.29 8.40
CA LEU A 276 7.50 25.47 8.86
C LEU A 276 8.46 24.95 7.79
N ASP A 277 9.57 25.67 7.56
CA ASP A 277 10.59 25.27 6.58
C ASP A 277 11.24 23.94 7.02
N ASN A 278 11.22 22.96 6.13
CA ASN A 278 11.55 21.58 6.41
C ASN A 278 13.01 21.18 6.10
N ARG A 279 13.80 22.05 5.55
CA ARG A 279 15.11 21.67 4.99
C ARG A 279 16.10 21.11 6.01
N THR A 280 15.99 21.56 7.27
CA THR A 280 16.99 21.25 8.30
C THR A 280 16.49 20.36 9.44
N HIS A 281 15.20 20.34 9.73
CA HIS A 281 14.66 19.69 10.93
C HIS A 281 13.30 18.97 10.70
N TRP A 282 13.07 18.48 9.49
CA TRP A 282 11.85 17.75 9.12
C TRP A 282 11.52 16.57 10.08
N TRP A 283 12.53 15.96 10.66
CA TRP A 283 12.41 14.84 11.58
C TRP A 283 11.78 15.20 12.94
N PHE A 284 12.01 16.41 13.47
CA PHE A 284 11.29 16.89 14.64
C PHE A 284 9.80 17.04 14.35
N ARG A 285 9.47 17.58 13.19
CA ARG A 285 8.10 17.68 12.72
C ARG A 285 7.41 16.32 12.67
N ASP A 286 8.05 15.32 12.10
CA ASP A 286 7.49 13.97 11.99
C ASP A 286 7.14 13.36 13.36
N VAL A 287 7.95 13.59 14.38
CA VAL A 287 7.68 13.14 15.75
C VAL A 287 6.56 13.93 16.38
N ILE A 288 6.58 15.27 16.24
CA ILE A 288 5.52 16.15 16.74
C ILE A 288 4.17 15.76 16.13
N GLU A 289 4.11 15.58 14.82
CA GLU A 289 2.89 15.15 14.12
C GLU A 289 2.39 13.79 14.62
N THR A 290 3.30 12.83 14.86
CA THR A 290 2.93 11.50 15.38
C THR A 290 2.26 11.63 16.76
N PHE A 291 2.85 12.38 17.69
CA PHE A 291 2.27 12.59 19.02
C PHE A 291 0.98 13.41 18.98
N LEU A 292 0.93 14.43 18.13
CA LEU A 292 -0.28 15.23 17.97
C LEU A 292 -1.42 14.42 17.38
N PHE A 293 -1.12 13.52 16.44
CA PHE A 293 -2.11 12.60 15.90
C PHE A 293 -2.63 11.63 16.97
N ALA A 294 -1.75 11.11 17.84
CA ALA A 294 -2.17 10.29 18.98
C ALA A 294 -3.13 11.03 19.91
N TYR A 295 -2.82 12.29 20.23
CA TYR A 295 -3.70 13.15 21.02
C TYR A 295 -5.04 13.36 20.33
N TYR A 296 -5.02 13.71 19.04
CA TYR A 296 -6.20 13.92 18.22
C TYR A 296 -7.08 12.66 18.12
N LEU A 297 -6.49 11.48 17.98
CA LEU A 297 -7.24 10.22 17.93
C LEU A 297 -8.08 10.01 19.19
N LYS A 298 -7.60 10.46 20.34
CA LYS A 298 -8.25 10.28 21.62
C LYS A 298 -9.22 11.40 21.98
N PHE A 299 -8.79 12.65 21.80
CA PHE A 299 -9.50 13.82 22.31
C PHE A 299 -10.08 14.72 21.19
N GLY A 300 -9.83 14.39 19.91
CA GLY A 300 -10.27 15.22 18.81
C GLY A 300 -9.57 16.58 18.81
N VAL A 301 -10.35 17.62 18.61
CA VAL A 301 -9.85 19.01 18.55
C VAL A 301 -9.79 19.71 19.92
N ASP A 302 -10.23 19.04 20.98
CA ASP A 302 -10.29 19.64 22.32
C ASP A 302 -8.86 19.95 22.82
N TYR A 303 -8.55 21.20 23.03
CA TYR A 303 -7.24 21.71 23.47
C TYR A 303 -6.07 21.27 22.55
N LEU A 304 -6.34 21.11 21.26
CA LEU A 304 -5.33 20.61 20.31
C LEU A 304 -4.16 21.59 20.12
N SER A 305 -4.42 22.89 20.18
CA SER A 305 -3.38 23.93 20.12
C SER A 305 -2.46 23.91 21.34
N GLU A 306 -2.99 23.72 22.54
CA GLU A 306 -2.23 23.58 23.77
C GLU A 306 -1.41 22.28 23.74
N ALA A 307 -2.00 21.20 23.23
CA ALA A 307 -1.29 19.92 23.04
C ALA A 307 -0.14 20.08 22.05
N LEU A 308 -0.33 20.80 20.95
CA LEU A 308 0.75 21.10 20.01
C LEU A 308 1.91 21.83 20.69
N LEU A 309 1.62 22.84 21.51
CA LEU A 309 2.65 23.59 22.23
C LEU A 309 3.40 22.70 23.23
N ALA A 310 2.68 21.94 24.06
CA ALA A 310 3.28 21.04 25.04
C ALA A 310 4.15 19.95 24.37
N ILE A 311 3.63 19.28 23.34
CA ILE A 311 4.36 18.27 22.57
C ILE A 311 5.60 18.88 21.89
N SER A 312 5.46 20.04 21.27
CA SER A 312 6.58 20.72 20.61
C SER A 312 7.68 21.07 21.59
N ARG A 313 7.34 21.56 22.79
CA ARG A 313 8.30 21.84 23.85
C ARG A 313 9.10 20.59 24.22
N ILE A 314 8.41 19.49 24.49
CA ILE A 314 9.06 18.24 24.89
C ILE A 314 9.96 17.70 23.77
N VAL A 315 9.45 17.65 22.54
CA VAL A 315 10.22 17.12 21.42
C VAL A 315 11.42 17.98 21.08
N LEU A 316 11.29 19.31 21.15
CA LEU A 316 12.40 20.23 20.89
C LEU A 316 13.43 20.23 22.02
N GLN A 317 13.05 19.90 23.26
CA GLN A 317 13.99 19.75 24.38
C GLN A 317 15.01 18.65 24.08
N PHE A 318 14.64 17.60 23.39
CA PHE A 318 15.57 16.53 22.95
C PHE A 318 16.77 17.08 22.17
N ARG A 319 16.64 18.23 21.50
CA ARG A 319 17.75 18.88 20.79
C ARG A 319 18.82 19.40 21.74
N PHE A 320 18.44 19.79 22.95
CA PHE A 320 19.36 20.35 23.94
C PHE A 320 20.04 19.30 24.81
N ASP A 321 19.42 18.12 24.94
CA ASP A 321 19.95 17.01 25.72
C ASP A 321 21.18 16.34 25.10
N TYR A 322 21.39 16.53 23.80
CA TYR A 322 22.47 15.88 23.05
C TYR A 322 23.29 16.85 22.22
N LYS A 323 24.63 16.70 22.31
CA LYS A 323 25.59 17.49 21.48
C LYS A 323 25.44 17.22 19.99
N LYS A 324 25.05 15.99 19.62
CA LYS A 324 24.70 15.59 18.25
C LYS A 324 23.33 14.94 18.29
N ALA A 325 22.32 15.62 17.80
CA ALA A 325 21.02 15.05 17.57
C ALA A 325 21.02 14.42 16.16
N ASP A 326 20.61 13.18 16.06
CA ASP A 326 20.30 12.49 14.82
C ASP A 326 18.89 11.90 14.89
N TYR A 327 18.34 11.53 13.73
CA TYR A 327 16.96 11.06 13.62
C TYR A 327 16.70 9.79 14.42
N SER A 328 17.62 8.82 14.37
CA SER A 328 17.46 7.56 15.07
C SER A 328 17.45 7.74 16.60
N ARG A 329 18.25 8.66 17.12
CA ARG A 329 18.22 9.00 18.55
C ARG A 329 16.91 9.69 18.94
N LEU A 330 16.44 10.62 18.12
CA LEU A 330 15.16 11.28 18.38
C LEU A 330 14.02 10.26 18.43
N LEU A 331 13.97 9.32 17.48
CA LEU A 331 12.95 8.28 17.44
C LEU A 331 12.99 7.38 18.68
N ARG A 332 14.19 6.98 19.12
CA ARG A 332 14.35 6.20 20.35
C ARG A 332 13.86 6.97 21.58
N GLN A 333 14.29 8.22 21.74
CA GLN A 333 13.85 9.08 22.84
C GLN A 333 12.34 9.33 22.80
N ALA A 334 11.77 9.47 21.61
CA ALA A 334 10.33 9.61 21.48
C ALA A 334 9.60 8.36 22.00
N GLY A 335 10.10 7.16 21.66
CA GLY A 335 9.58 5.90 22.19
C GLY A 335 9.70 5.82 23.72
N ASP A 336 10.90 6.14 24.26
CA ASP A 336 11.20 6.09 25.70
C ASP A 336 10.50 7.21 26.51
N SER A 337 9.97 8.23 25.83
CA SER A 337 9.39 9.42 26.50
C SER A 337 8.15 9.11 27.35
N GLY A 338 7.44 8.04 27.03
CA GLY A 338 6.17 7.67 27.66
C GLY A 338 5.01 8.59 27.32
N ILE A 339 5.16 9.53 26.36
CA ILE A 339 4.10 10.47 25.97
C ILE A 339 2.88 9.73 25.43
N ILE A 340 3.08 8.70 24.61
CA ILE A 340 1.98 7.90 24.04
C ILE A 340 1.20 7.22 25.15
N TYR A 341 1.90 6.59 26.10
CA TYR A 341 1.27 5.93 27.25
C TYR A 341 0.48 6.95 28.10
N MET A 342 1.05 8.13 28.31
CA MET A 342 0.39 9.21 29.04
C MET A 342 -0.89 9.65 28.36
N ILE A 343 -0.88 9.86 27.03
CA ILE A 343 -2.06 10.18 26.24
C ILE A 343 -3.09 9.06 26.35
N ASP A 344 -2.66 7.80 26.20
CA ASP A 344 -3.55 6.65 26.23
C ASP A 344 -4.24 6.46 27.59
N CYS A 345 -3.53 6.68 28.69
CA CYS A 345 -4.07 6.54 30.04
C CYS A 345 -4.87 7.76 30.52
N ALA A 346 -4.73 8.93 29.88
CA ALA A 346 -5.39 10.14 30.32
C ALA A 346 -6.93 10.04 30.16
N THR A 347 -7.66 10.40 31.18
CA THR A 347 -9.13 10.40 31.19
C THR A 347 -9.76 11.68 30.64
N SER A 348 -8.97 12.74 30.49
CA SER A 348 -9.41 14.01 29.91
C SER A 348 -8.25 14.73 29.21
N PRO A 349 -8.56 15.64 28.27
CA PRO A 349 -7.54 16.47 27.61
C PRO A 349 -6.70 17.26 28.60
N THR A 350 -7.34 17.88 29.59
CA THR A 350 -6.68 18.70 30.62
C THR A 350 -5.75 17.86 31.51
N PHE A 351 -6.11 16.63 31.82
CA PHE A 351 -5.24 15.71 32.53
C PHE A 351 -3.99 15.37 31.70
N ALA A 352 -4.18 15.06 30.42
CA ALA A 352 -3.04 14.80 29.52
C ALA A 352 -2.08 15.98 29.46
N LEU A 353 -2.61 17.20 29.32
CA LEU A 353 -1.81 18.42 29.29
C LEU A 353 -1.06 18.65 30.60
N ALA A 354 -1.75 18.50 31.76
CA ALA A 354 -1.12 18.65 33.06
C ALA A 354 0.04 17.64 33.30
N GLU A 355 -0.07 16.42 32.79
CA GLU A 355 1.01 15.45 32.85
C GLU A 355 2.17 15.80 31.90
N MET A 356 1.87 16.33 30.69
CA MET A 356 2.90 16.82 29.77
C MET A 356 3.67 18.03 30.32
N GLU A 357 3.03 18.89 31.11
CA GLU A 357 3.67 20.04 31.78
C GLU A 357 4.76 19.63 32.79
N LYS A 358 4.66 18.44 33.36
CA LYS A 358 5.65 17.89 34.32
C LYS A 358 6.93 17.37 33.67
N LYS A 359 6.89 17.22 32.35
CA LYS A 359 8.03 16.76 31.54
C LYS A 359 8.78 17.92 30.91
#